data_fb81e19017da064d744c322059164b52
#
_entry.id   fb81e19017da064d744c322059164b52
#
_cell.length_a   1.000
_cell.length_b   1.000
_cell.length_c   1.000
_cell.angle_alpha   90.00
_cell.angle_beta   90.00
_cell.angle_gamma   90.00
#
_symmetry.space_group_name_H-M   'P 1'
#
loop_
_entity.id
_entity.type
_entity.pdbx_description
1 polymer ?
#
loop_
_entity_poly.entity_id
_entity_poly.type
_entity_poly.pdbx_seq_one_letter_code
_entity_poly.pdbx_strand_id
1 'polypeptide(L)'
;MDGVEADRGGRVAVNEDLTVGDKDNVYIIGDMINLNKLPGLAQVAMQGGAHAAKLIAAKTDEESTADEKEPFDYFDKGTMAIINRFNAVAKIGKTELHGLIPWLMWLGVHGAYLSGIRNRAFAVAEWMINVFSSLSLIHI
;
A
#
# COMPACT_ATOMS: atom_id res chain seq x y z
N MET A 1 -25.32 0.55 -5.64
CA MET A 1 -24.90 1.96 -5.82
C MET A 1 -25.20 2.28 -7.27
N ASP A 2 -26.24 3.04 -7.51
CA ASP A 2 -26.63 3.39 -8.88
C ASP A 2 -25.56 4.32 -9.48
N GLY A 3 -25.09 3.96 -10.68
CA GLY A 3 -24.13 4.78 -11.45
C GLY A 3 -22.65 4.49 -11.27
N VAL A 4 -22.27 3.46 -10.50
CA VAL A 4 -20.87 3.04 -10.35
C VAL A 4 -20.68 1.69 -11.03
N GLU A 5 -20.04 1.69 -12.19
CA GLU A 5 -19.73 0.48 -12.93
C GLU A 5 -18.34 -0.05 -12.53
N ALA A 6 -18.28 -1.34 -12.21
CA ALA A 6 -17.01 -2.03 -12.01
C ALA A 6 -16.57 -2.72 -13.30
N ASP A 7 -15.28 -2.75 -13.55
CA ASP A 7 -14.69 -3.52 -14.64
C ASP A 7 -14.79 -5.04 -14.38
N ARG A 8 -14.33 -5.87 -15.34
CA ARG A 8 -14.34 -7.33 -15.19
C ARG A 8 -13.52 -7.85 -14.00
N GLY A 9 -12.61 -7.05 -13.48
CA GLY A 9 -11.78 -7.34 -12.30
C GLY A 9 -12.40 -6.87 -10.99
N GLY A 10 -13.60 -6.25 -11.03
CA GLY A 10 -14.27 -5.67 -9.87
C GLY A 10 -13.74 -4.30 -9.47
N ARG A 11 -12.92 -3.66 -10.30
CA ARG A 11 -12.36 -2.33 -10.03
C ARG A 11 -13.29 -1.25 -10.57
N VAL A 12 -13.39 -0.16 -9.82
CA VAL A 12 -14.23 0.99 -10.12
C VAL A 12 -13.40 2.10 -10.73
N ALA A 13 -13.88 2.68 -11.83
CA ALA A 13 -13.30 3.90 -12.37
C ALA A 13 -13.55 5.06 -11.39
N VAL A 14 -12.47 5.73 -11.01
CA VAL A 14 -12.50 6.88 -10.09
C VAL A 14 -11.97 8.12 -10.81
N ASN A 15 -12.36 9.28 -10.31
CA ASN A 15 -11.80 10.55 -10.72
C ASN A 15 -10.33 10.68 -10.28
N GLU A 16 -9.61 11.67 -10.77
CA GLU A 16 -8.21 11.90 -10.42
C GLU A 16 -8.00 12.17 -8.92
N ASP A 17 -9.00 12.72 -8.23
CA ASP A 17 -9.02 12.96 -6.79
C ASP A 17 -9.51 11.79 -5.95
N LEU A 18 -9.69 10.59 -6.56
CA LEU A 18 -10.21 9.35 -5.96
C LEU A 18 -11.70 9.38 -5.61
N THR A 19 -12.44 10.40 -6.01
CA THR A 19 -13.91 10.43 -5.89
C THR A 19 -14.57 9.58 -6.99
N VAL A 20 -15.86 9.30 -6.86
CA VAL A 20 -16.60 8.41 -7.76
C VAL A 20 -17.70 9.15 -8.51
N GLY A 21 -17.59 9.21 -9.83
CA GLY A 21 -18.59 9.84 -10.69
C GLY A 21 -18.86 11.30 -10.27
N ASP A 22 -20.11 11.65 -10.04
CA ASP A 22 -20.51 13.00 -9.61
C ASP A 22 -20.57 13.15 -8.08
N LYS A 23 -20.07 12.17 -7.32
CA LYS A 23 -20.18 12.14 -5.85
C LYS A 23 -18.92 12.65 -5.19
N ASP A 24 -18.89 13.90 -4.84
CA ASP A 24 -17.75 14.58 -4.22
C ASP A 24 -17.40 14.11 -2.79
N ASN A 25 -18.29 13.34 -2.16
CA ASN A 25 -18.16 12.86 -0.79
C ASN A 25 -17.93 11.35 -0.67
N VAL A 26 -17.76 10.65 -1.82
CA VAL A 26 -17.51 9.21 -1.85
C VAL A 26 -16.16 8.94 -2.47
N TYR A 27 -15.24 8.40 -1.68
CA TYR A 27 -13.90 8.05 -2.11
C TYR A 27 -13.75 6.54 -2.20
N ILE A 28 -13.09 6.04 -3.25
CA ILE A 28 -12.66 4.66 -3.37
C ILE A 28 -11.14 4.65 -3.47
N ILE A 29 -10.49 3.76 -2.71
CA ILE A 29 -9.03 3.66 -2.61
C ILE A 29 -8.56 2.21 -2.67
N GLY A 30 -7.25 2.03 -2.85
CA GLY A 30 -6.61 0.71 -2.80
C GLY A 30 -6.88 -0.15 -4.04
N ASP A 31 -7.03 -1.44 -3.83
CA ASP A 31 -7.11 -2.42 -4.92
C ASP A 31 -8.40 -2.34 -5.73
N MET A 32 -9.40 -1.64 -5.20
CA MET A 32 -10.70 -1.47 -5.86
C MET A 32 -10.70 -0.38 -6.94
N ILE A 33 -9.66 0.43 -7.05
CA ILE A 33 -9.64 1.54 -8.01
C ILE A 33 -9.12 1.11 -9.38
N ASN A 34 -9.70 1.69 -10.42
CA ASN A 34 -9.15 1.71 -11.77
C ASN A 34 -8.82 3.16 -12.13
N LEU A 35 -7.58 3.58 -11.82
CA LEU A 35 -7.03 4.89 -12.12
C LEU A 35 -5.68 4.69 -12.79
N ASN A 36 -5.51 5.18 -14.02
CA ASN A 36 -4.24 5.20 -14.76
C ASN A 36 -3.47 3.87 -14.75
N LYS A 37 -4.18 2.73 -14.65
CA LYS A 37 -3.60 1.38 -14.57
C LYS A 37 -2.68 1.19 -13.35
N LEU A 38 -2.93 1.89 -12.26
CA LEU A 38 -2.19 1.71 -11.02
C LEU A 38 -2.25 0.23 -10.57
N PRO A 39 -1.13 -0.31 -10.08
CA PRO A 39 -1.09 -1.69 -9.62
C PRO A 39 -1.84 -1.84 -8.29
N GLY A 40 -2.41 -3.03 -8.05
CA GLY A 40 -2.98 -3.40 -6.75
C GLY A 40 -1.87 -3.68 -5.74
N LEU A 41 -1.33 -2.64 -5.14
CA LEU A 41 -0.24 -2.69 -4.17
C LEU A 41 -0.62 -1.96 -2.89
N ALA A 42 -0.15 -2.46 -1.75
CA ALA A 42 -0.34 -1.82 -0.45
C ALA A 42 0.08 -0.34 -0.44
N GLN A 43 1.11 0.02 -1.19
CA GLN A 43 1.58 1.40 -1.31
C GLN A 43 0.54 2.32 -1.95
N VAL A 44 -0.18 1.86 -2.99
CA VAL A 44 -1.26 2.62 -3.64
C VAL A 44 -2.39 2.83 -2.64
N ALA A 45 -2.76 1.78 -1.89
CA ALA A 45 -3.81 1.87 -0.87
C ALA A 45 -3.45 2.85 0.26
N MET A 46 -2.21 2.79 0.76
CA MET A 46 -1.73 3.66 1.84
C MET A 46 -1.64 5.13 1.42
N GLN A 47 -1.10 5.40 0.24
CA GLN A 47 -0.97 6.75 -0.29
C GLN A 47 -2.35 7.32 -0.68
N GLY A 48 -3.20 6.51 -1.31
CA GLY A 48 -4.57 6.89 -1.63
C GLY A 48 -5.40 7.18 -0.38
N GLY A 49 -5.25 6.37 0.69
CA GLY A 49 -5.90 6.63 1.97
C GLY A 49 -5.47 7.94 2.62
N ALA A 50 -4.17 8.24 2.61
CA ALA A 50 -3.65 9.49 3.13
C ALA A 50 -4.12 10.70 2.31
N HIS A 51 -4.17 10.56 0.98
CA HIS A 51 -4.67 11.59 0.07
C HIS A 51 -6.17 11.86 0.31
N ALA A 52 -7.01 10.82 0.33
CA ALA A 52 -8.44 10.97 0.62
C ALA A 52 -8.69 11.62 1.98
N ALA A 53 -7.93 11.24 3.01
CA ALA A 53 -8.02 11.87 4.33
C ALA A 53 -7.68 13.36 4.30
N LYS A 54 -6.65 13.77 3.53
CA LYS A 54 -6.28 15.18 3.31
C LYS A 54 -7.43 15.97 2.67
N LEU A 55 -8.04 15.41 1.61
CA LEU A 55 -9.14 16.07 0.90
C LEU A 55 -10.40 16.17 1.78
N ILE A 56 -10.71 15.13 2.57
CA ILE A 56 -11.82 15.16 3.52
C ILE A 56 -11.59 16.24 4.59
N ALA A 57 -10.37 16.33 5.14
CA ALA A 57 -10.02 17.35 6.10
C ALA A 57 -10.16 18.75 5.51
N ALA A 58 -9.69 18.96 4.26
CA ALA A 58 -9.83 20.25 3.57
C ALA A 58 -11.31 20.67 3.40
N LYS A 59 -12.18 19.72 3.08
CA LYS A 59 -13.63 19.99 2.93
C LYS A 59 -14.36 20.25 4.24
N THR A 60 -13.82 19.79 5.36
CA THR A 60 -14.44 19.97 6.69
C THR A 60 -13.91 21.18 7.45
N ASP A 61 -12.81 21.77 7.00
CA ASP A 61 -12.17 22.93 7.61
C ASP A 61 -12.47 24.18 6.76
N GLU A 62 -13.36 25.04 7.25
CA GLU A 62 -13.77 26.28 6.57
C GLU A 62 -12.61 27.30 6.41
N GLU A 63 -11.53 27.16 7.18
CA GLU A 63 -10.32 27.99 7.08
C GLU A 63 -9.26 27.36 6.16
N SER A 64 -9.50 26.14 5.64
CA SER A 64 -8.55 25.43 4.80
C SER A 64 -8.36 26.14 3.46
N THR A 65 -7.11 26.40 3.10
CA THR A 65 -6.73 26.88 1.76
C THR A 65 -6.29 25.74 0.84
N ALA A 66 -6.42 24.50 1.28
CA ALA A 66 -6.05 23.32 0.50
C ALA A 66 -7.03 23.10 -0.66
N ASP A 67 -6.53 22.62 -1.79
CA ASP A 67 -7.36 22.25 -2.94
C ASP A 67 -8.18 21.01 -2.59
N GLU A 68 -9.51 21.15 -2.58
CA GLU A 68 -10.47 20.07 -2.30
C GLU A 68 -10.52 19.00 -3.40
N LYS A 69 -9.93 19.27 -4.55
CA LYS A 69 -9.90 18.38 -5.74
C LYS A 69 -8.49 18.12 -6.25
N GLU A 70 -7.49 18.23 -5.37
CA GLU A 70 -6.11 17.91 -5.72
C GLU A 70 -6.02 16.49 -6.31
N PRO A 71 -5.42 16.29 -7.49
CA PRO A 71 -5.30 14.96 -8.08
C PRO A 71 -4.35 14.07 -7.27
N PHE A 72 -4.66 12.77 -7.22
CA PHE A 72 -3.83 11.77 -6.58
C PHE A 72 -2.60 11.47 -7.45
N ASP A 73 -1.43 11.79 -6.94
CA ASP A 73 -0.15 11.45 -7.56
C ASP A 73 0.53 10.30 -6.79
N TYR A 74 0.63 9.15 -7.46
CA TYR A 74 1.23 7.95 -6.87
C TYR A 74 2.75 7.98 -7.00
N PHE A 75 3.43 7.97 -5.87
CA PHE A 75 4.87 7.81 -5.80
C PHE A 75 5.26 6.33 -5.66
N ASP A 76 5.86 5.76 -6.71
CA ASP A 76 6.34 4.38 -6.71
C ASP A 76 7.65 4.26 -5.89
N LYS A 77 7.57 3.62 -4.73
CA LYS A 77 8.71 3.34 -3.84
C LYS A 77 9.47 2.07 -4.24
N GLY A 78 9.06 1.41 -5.31
CA GLY A 78 9.59 0.12 -5.74
C GLY A 78 8.78 -1.06 -5.20
N THR A 79 9.18 -2.25 -5.61
CA THR A 79 8.54 -3.51 -5.23
C THR A 79 9.56 -4.47 -4.65
N MET A 80 9.13 -5.34 -3.74
CA MET A 80 10.00 -6.37 -3.19
C MET A 80 9.20 -7.63 -2.84
N ALA A 81 9.87 -8.79 -2.96
CA ALA A 81 9.29 -10.09 -2.64
C ALA A 81 10.33 -11.02 -2.03
N ILE A 82 9.93 -11.77 -1.00
CA ILE A 82 10.74 -12.87 -0.46
C ILE A 82 10.59 -14.08 -1.38
N ILE A 83 11.72 -14.70 -1.74
CA ILE A 83 11.76 -15.97 -2.48
C ILE A 83 11.91 -17.12 -1.49
N ASN A 84 12.88 -17.01 -0.59
CA ASN A 84 13.11 -17.97 0.48
C ASN A 84 13.92 -17.31 1.62
N ARG A 85 14.34 -18.13 2.59
CA ARG A 85 15.17 -17.70 3.71
C ARG A 85 16.49 -17.08 3.20
N PHE A 86 16.78 -15.86 3.62
CA PHE A 86 17.94 -15.04 3.22
C PHE A 86 17.99 -14.66 1.75
N ASN A 87 16.90 -14.85 1.02
CA ASN A 87 16.85 -14.49 -0.39
C ASN A 87 15.54 -13.82 -0.75
N ALA A 88 15.64 -12.59 -1.23
CA ALA A 88 14.55 -11.79 -1.72
C ALA A 88 14.97 -11.09 -3.02
N VAL A 89 14.01 -10.52 -3.71
CA VAL A 89 14.21 -9.60 -4.82
C VAL A 89 13.59 -8.26 -4.49
N ALA A 90 14.22 -7.19 -4.95
CA ALA A 90 13.65 -5.85 -4.87
C ALA A 90 13.98 -5.10 -6.16
N LYS A 91 13.02 -4.29 -6.60
CA LYS A 91 13.18 -3.36 -7.71
C LYS A 91 12.82 -1.97 -7.22
N ILE A 92 13.79 -1.05 -7.27
CA ILE A 92 13.65 0.34 -6.86
C ILE A 92 14.08 1.21 -8.04
N GLY A 93 13.10 1.82 -8.70
CA GLY A 93 13.32 2.51 -9.95
C GLY A 93 13.94 1.58 -11.01
N LYS A 94 15.19 1.85 -11.40
CA LYS A 94 15.92 1.04 -12.40
C LYS A 94 16.85 0.00 -11.78
N THR A 95 16.99 -0.01 -10.45
CA THR A 95 17.92 -0.90 -9.73
C THR A 95 17.19 -2.17 -9.31
N GLU A 96 17.77 -3.32 -9.66
CA GLU A 96 17.30 -4.63 -9.25
C GLU A 96 18.30 -5.23 -8.27
N LEU A 97 17.80 -5.66 -7.11
CA LEU A 97 18.56 -6.27 -6.05
C LEU A 97 18.06 -7.69 -5.78
N HIS A 98 18.98 -8.58 -5.43
CA HIS A 98 18.65 -9.97 -5.08
C HIS A 98 19.54 -10.48 -3.93
N GLY A 99 19.05 -11.50 -3.22
CA GLY A 99 19.78 -12.15 -2.14
C GLY A 99 19.48 -11.55 -0.76
N LEU A 100 20.52 -11.47 0.08
CA LEU A 100 20.41 -11.10 1.51
C LEU A 100 20.03 -9.63 1.72
N ILE A 101 20.57 -8.73 0.91
CA ILE A 101 20.32 -7.28 1.08
C ILE A 101 18.82 -6.95 0.95
N PRO A 102 18.12 -7.28 -0.16
CA PRO A 102 16.68 -7.04 -0.25
C PRO A 102 15.87 -7.86 0.77
N TRP A 103 16.38 -9.00 1.26
CA TRP A 103 15.72 -9.73 2.35
C TRP A 103 15.74 -8.94 3.67
N LEU A 104 16.88 -8.35 4.05
CA LEU A 104 16.98 -7.46 5.20
C LEU A 104 16.15 -6.19 5.03
N MET A 105 16.14 -5.60 3.83
CA MET A 105 15.29 -4.46 3.51
C MET A 105 13.79 -4.81 3.68
N TRP A 106 13.38 -6.00 3.24
CA TRP A 106 12.01 -6.46 3.40
C TRP A 106 11.61 -6.55 4.87
N LEU A 107 12.46 -7.15 5.73
CA LEU A 107 12.23 -7.21 7.17
C LEU A 107 12.09 -5.81 7.79
N GLY A 108 12.99 -4.90 7.43
CA GLY A 108 12.97 -3.52 7.94
C GLY A 108 11.72 -2.76 7.54
N VAL A 109 11.36 -2.80 6.26
CA VAL A 109 10.17 -2.12 5.73
C VAL A 109 8.90 -2.69 6.36
N HIS A 110 8.72 -4.01 6.35
CA HIS A 110 7.50 -4.62 6.89
C HIS A 110 7.40 -4.46 8.40
N GLY A 111 8.52 -4.56 9.11
CA GLY A 111 8.57 -4.27 10.55
C GLY A 111 8.19 -2.82 10.88
N ALA A 112 8.62 -1.85 10.06
CA ALA A 112 8.26 -0.45 10.25
C ALA A 112 6.77 -0.17 10.01
N TYR A 113 6.16 -0.85 9.03
CA TYR A 113 4.73 -0.68 8.70
C TYR A 113 3.78 -1.47 9.61
N LEU A 114 4.27 -2.39 10.43
CA LEU A 114 3.43 -3.05 11.44
C LEU A 114 2.91 -2.02 12.46
N SER A 115 1.60 -1.99 12.65
CA SER A 115 0.97 -1.13 13.64
C SER A 115 1.08 -1.71 15.04
N GLY A 116 1.44 -0.83 15.99
CA GLY A 116 1.56 -1.17 17.40
C GLY A 116 2.89 -1.83 17.80
N ILE A 117 3.50 -1.33 18.87
CA ILE A 117 4.80 -1.78 19.36
C ILE A 117 4.79 -3.27 19.77
N ARG A 118 3.67 -3.73 20.32
CA ARG A 118 3.48 -5.13 20.70
C ARG A 118 3.54 -6.05 19.49
N ASN A 119 2.84 -5.70 18.40
CA ASN A 119 2.84 -6.52 17.19
C ASN A 119 4.22 -6.54 16.53
N ARG A 120 4.95 -5.41 16.55
CA ARG A 120 6.34 -5.35 16.07
C ARG A 120 7.24 -6.28 16.87
N ALA A 121 7.15 -6.26 18.20
CA ALA A 121 7.95 -7.12 19.07
C ALA A 121 7.68 -8.60 18.83
N PHE A 122 6.40 -9.01 18.71
CA PHE A 122 6.04 -10.40 18.42
C PHE A 122 6.52 -10.84 17.03
N ALA A 123 6.32 -10.01 15.98
CA ALA A 123 6.78 -10.35 14.64
C ALA A 123 8.30 -10.50 14.58
N VAL A 124 9.05 -9.60 15.22
CA VAL A 124 10.51 -9.71 15.29
C VAL A 124 10.93 -10.96 16.03
N ALA A 125 10.29 -11.30 17.16
CA ALA A 125 10.59 -12.53 17.92
C ALA A 125 10.31 -13.78 17.08
N GLU A 126 9.16 -13.87 16.39
CA GLU A 126 8.86 -14.99 15.49
C GLU A 126 9.86 -15.09 14.33
N TRP A 127 10.22 -13.96 13.72
CA TRP A 127 11.22 -13.95 12.64
C TRP A 127 12.58 -14.44 13.14
N MET A 128 12.99 -14.01 14.33
CA MET A 128 14.23 -14.49 14.94
C MET A 128 14.18 -16.00 15.22
N ILE A 129 13.09 -16.51 15.78
CA ILE A 129 12.89 -17.94 16.00
C ILE A 129 12.98 -18.68 14.67
N ASN A 130 12.28 -18.23 13.63
CA ASN A 130 12.29 -18.87 12.32
C ASN A 130 13.66 -18.80 11.63
N VAL A 131 14.45 -17.75 11.88
CA VAL A 131 15.81 -17.61 11.34
C VAL A 131 16.79 -18.58 12.03
N PHE A 132 16.65 -18.80 13.34
CA PHE A 132 17.57 -19.67 14.10
C PHE A 132 17.07 -21.10 14.27
N SER A 133 15.77 -21.36 14.19
CA SER A 133 15.25 -22.71 14.17
C SER A 133 15.23 -23.26 12.76
N SER A 134 15.75 -24.46 12.57
CA SER A 134 15.64 -25.20 11.31
C SER A 134 14.24 -25.80 11.10
N LEU A 135 13.27 -25.39 11.89
CA LEU A 135 11.88 -25.83 11.80
C LEU A 135 11.25 -25.15 10.58
N SER A 136 11.11 -25.91 9.52
CA SER A 136 10.23 -25.55 8.39
C SER A 136 8.80 -25.61 8.90
N LEU A 137 8.23 -24.47 9.25
CA LEU A 137 6.78 -24.32 9.44
C LEU A 137 6.09 -24.31 8.08
N ILE A 138 6.22 -25.41 7.32
CA ILE A 138 5.29 -25.72 6.25
C ILE A 138 4.23 -26.62 6.85
N HIS A 139 3.27 -26.02 7.50
CA HIS A 139 1.95 -26.60 7.72
C HIS A 139 0.94 -25.46 7.75
N ILE A 140 0.53 -25.05 6.59
CA ILE A 140 -0.85 -24.62 6.27
C ILE A 140 -1.08 -24.99 4.83
#